data_9d165cd18b56005c77efe43d391218c0
#
_entry.id   9d165cd18b56005c77efe43d391218c0
#
_cell.length_a   1.000
_cell.length_b   1.000
_cell.length_c   1.000
_cell.angle_alpha   90.00
_cell.angle_beta   90.00
_cell.angle_gamma   90.00
#
_symmetry.space_group_name_H-M   'P 1'
#
loop_
_entity.id
_entity.type
_entity.pdbx_description
1 polymer ?
#
loop_
_entity_poly.entity_id
_entity_poly.type
_entity_poly.pdbx_seq_one_letter_code
_entity_poly.pdbx_strand_id
1 'polypeptide(L)'
;MADTPNASGEPGELYLDAAATESVSPAVIEAMTPFLTEAYANPASVHQPGKTAARALDAARASFAAALGARPDDVIFTSGGTESDNLAIKGIAMARMRKLGLRPVYGFAEADGEQPANCRPRIIISSIEHPAVAQSADWLHEWFGFEVVRIPVDAQAHLDLDALERELDGEASERTTMVSTMLANNEVGTVEPVEELVRIAHAHGVPIHVDAVQAAGQIPIRFRDWDVDALSVSGHKFGTPKGLGALLVRGRTPIEPVLSGGGQERGLRSGTQNVAGAVALAIGLNESNARMQAQYRELVASRDMLIDAVRRVAPRADLTGDPERRLPGHASFIFPGVTGEALLVDLDARGIAASSGSACAIGRHEIPATLLAMGLEPSIAKSALRMTFRKPLTREQVERISLAIEESYTDLTRH
;
A
#
# COMPACT_ATOMS: atom_id res chain seq x y z
N MET A 1 27.36 -10.49 17.18
CA MET A 1 26.36 -9.39 17.05
C MET A 1 25.11 -9.93 17.70
N ALA A 2 24.65 -9.30 18.78
CA ALA A 2 23.52 -9.81 19.54
C ALA A 2 22.24 -9.74 18.69
N ASP A 3 21.46 -10.83 18.67
CA ASP A 3 20.13 -10.88 18.10
C ASP A 3 19.30 -9.71 18.63
N THR A 4 18.86 -8.82 17.72
CA THR A 4 17.89 -7.79 18.06
C THR A 4 16.58 -8.53 18.35
N PRO A 5 15.97 -8.37 19.53
CA PRO A 5 14.71 -9.05 19.84
C PRO A 5 13.64 -8.65 18.83
N ASN A 6 12.86 -9.63 18.36
CA ASN A 6 11.66 -9.43 17.56
C ASN A 6 10.59 -8.62 18.32
N ALA A 7 9.53 -8.20 17.63
CA ALA A 7 8.50 -7.30 18.13
C ALA A 7 7.83 -7.73 19.47
N SER A 8 7.84 -9.02 19.81
CA SER A 8 7.35 -9.58 21.09
C SER A 8 8.38 -9.60 22.20
N GLY A 9 9.69 -9.45 21.89
CA GLY A 9 10.78 -9.50 22.87
C GLY A 9 11.14 -10.90 23.37
N GLU A 10 10.54 -11.97 22.86
CA GLU A 10 10.89 -13.34 23.22
C GLU A 10 12.08 -13.86 22.38
N PRO A 11 13.11 -14.46 23.02
CA PRO A 11 14.23 -15.06 22.29
C PRO A 11 13.74 -16.21 21.40
N GLY A 12 13.91 -16.09 20.10
CA GLY A 12 13.63 -17.16 19.16
C GLY A 12 12.36 -17.01 18.31
N GLU A 13 11.54 -15.97 18.49
CA GLU A 13 10.39 -15.70 17.63
C GLU A 13 10.82 -15.15 16.25
N LEU A 14 10.23 -15.70 15.17
CA LEU A 14 10.42 -15.24 13.80
C LEU A 14 9.21 -14.42 13.34
N TYR A 15 9.39 -13.10 13.15
CA TYR A 15 8.36 -12.22 12.65
C TYR A 15 8.37 -12.19 11.12
N LEU A 16 7.37 -12.82 10.50
CA LEU A 16 7.18 -12.94 9.06
C LEU A 16 5.90 -12.23 8.57
N ASP A 17 5.52 -11.13 9.22
CA ASP A 17 4.35 -10.34 8.84
C ASP A 17 4.68 -8.85 8.62
N ALA A 18 5.83 -8.58 7.99
CA ALA A 18 6.28 -7.22 7.68
C ALA A 18 5.32 -6.45 6.73
N ALA A 19 4.50 -7.16 5.95
CA ALA A 19 3.45 -6.53 5.14
C ALA A 19 2.33 -5.92 5.98
N ALA A 20 2.09 -6.42 7.21
CA ALA A 20 1.16 -5.81 8.14
C ALA A 20 1.75 -4.55 8.79
N THR A 21 2.95 -4.64 9.36
CA THR A 21 3.66 -3.49 9.98
C THR A 21 5.11 -3.85 10.27
N GLU A 22 5.97 -2.84 10.46
CA GLU A 22 7.35 -3.00 10.93
C GLU A 22 7.56 -2.36 12.31
N SER A 23 8.63 -2.79 13.00
CA SER A 23 9.11 -2.12 14.21
C SER A 23 9.66 -0.74 13.86
N VAL A 24 9.49 0.21 14.79
CA VAL A 24 10.05 1.55 14.60
C VAL A 24 11.57 1.49 14.75
N SER A 25 12.30 2.08 13.79
CA SER A 25 13.75 2.16 13.83
C SER A 25 14.23 3.00 15.01
N PRO A 26 15.33 2.61 15.70
CA PRO A 26 15.94 3.43 16.75
C PRO A 26 16.32 4.83 16.25
N ALA A 27 16.86 4.97 15.04
CA ALA A 27 17.20 6.27 14.46
C ALA A 27 15.97 7.15 14.23
N VAL A 28 14.83 6.56 13.88
CA VAL A 28 13.55 7.29 13.78
C VAL A 28 13.13 7.82 15.14
N ILE A 29 13.22 7.03 16.22
CA ILE A 29 12.88 7.45 17.57
C ILE A 29 13.81 8.60 18.02
N GLU A 30 15.12 8.44 17.81
CA GLU A 30 16.10 9.48 18.16
C GLU A 30 15.82 10.79 17.41
N ALA A 31 15.58 10.73 16.11
CA ALA A 31 15.38 11.92 15.28
C ALA A 31 14.07 12.66 15.58
N MET A 32 12.98 11.94 15.92
CA MET A 32 11.67 12.56 16.16
C MET A 32 11.51 13.10 17.59
N THR A 33 12.21 12.52 18.59
CA THR A 33 12.04 12.84 20.02
C THR A 33 12.21 14.33 20.34
N PRO A 34 13.21 15.08 19.83
CA PRO A 34 13.34 16.50 20.10
C PRO A 34 12.13 17.35 19.71
N PHE A 35 11.38 16.93 18.69
CA PHE A 35 10.18 17.64 18.22
C PHE A 35 8.92 17.29 19.01
N LEU A 36 8.99 16.33 19.92
CA LEU A 36 7.94 16.01 20.88
C LEU A 36 8.14 16.74 22.22
N THR A 37 9.38 17.13 22.55
CA THR A 37 9.77 17.60 23.90
C THR A 37 10.33 19.01 23.90
N GLU A 38 11.33 19.31 23.07
CA GLU A 38 12.10 20.56 23.11
C GLU A 38 11.66 21.56 22.02
N ALA A 39 11.58 21.08 20.76
CA ALA A 39 11.24 21.86 19.57
C ALA A 39 9.77 21.67 19.14
N TYR A 40 8.87 21.55 20.08
CA TYR A 40 7.45 21.18 19.93
C TYR A 40 6.55 22.29 19.39
N ALA A 41 7.09 23.50 19.12
CA ALA A 41 6.27 24.63 18.72
C ALA A 41 5.53 24.45 17.40
N ASN A 42 4.40 25.14 17.27
CA ASN A 42 3.63 25.16 16.03
C ASN A 42 4.47 25.78 14.88
N PRO A 43 4.69 25.11 13.76
CA PRO A 43 5.48 25.62 12.64
C PRO A 43 4.85 26.85 11.96
N ALA A 44 3.56 27.12 12.16
CA ALA A 44 2.89 28.34 11.68
C ALA A 44 3.16 29.57 12.52
N SER A 45 3.77 29.44 13.71
CA SER A 45 4.05 30.56 14.62
C SER A 45 5.24 31.39 14.17
N VAL A 46 5.14 32.70 14.27
CA VAL A 46 6.17 33.65 13.79
C VAL A 46 7.38 33.82 14.72
N HIS A 47 7.30 33.33 15.97
CA HIS A 47 8.39 33.40 16.96
C HIS A 47 9.48 32.34 16.69
N GLN A 48 10.66 32.50 17.31
CA GLN A 48 11.82 31.63 17.03
C GLN A 48 11.57 30.12 17.21
N PRO A 49 10.91 29.62 18.28
CA PRO A 49 10.56 28.20 18.37
C PRO A 49 9.70 27.69 17.18
N GLY A 50 8.72 28.52 16.74
CA GLY A 50 7.90 28.17 15.56
C GLY A 50 8.74 28.09 14.27
N LYS A 51 9.64 29.07 14.06
CA LYS A 51 10.56 29.05 12.91
C LYS A 51 11.51 27.85 12.93
N THR A 52 11.91 27.36 14.11
CA THR A 52 12.72 26.15 14.25
C THR A 52 11.92 24.92 13.81
N ALA A 53 10.67 24.78 14.26
CA ALA A 53 9.77 23.72 13.85
C ALA A 53 9.47 23.77 12.34
N ALA A 54 9.23 24.97 11.78
CA ALA A 54 9.02 25.17 10.34
C ALA A 54 10.21 24.69 9.51
N ARG A 55 11.44 25.09 9.88
CA ARG A 55 12.65 24.64 9.18
C ARG A 55 12.83 23.12 9.23
N ALA A 56 12.51 22.49 10.35
CA ALA A 56 12.57 21.02 10.46
C ALA A 56 11.53 20.34 9.56
N LEU A 57 10.29 20.88 9.52
CA LEU A 57 9.25 20.40 8.63
C LEU A 57 9.64 20.51 7.15
N ASP A 58 10.20 21.66 6.74
CA ASP A 58 10.65 21.89 5.37
C ASP A 58 11.82 20.97 4.98
N ALA A 59 12.79 20.78 5.87
CA ALA A 59 13.90 19.87 5.68
C ALA A 59 13.43 18.40 5.56
N ALA A 60 12.51 17.98 6.42
CA ALA A 60 11.91 16.66 6.37
C ALA A 60 11.14 16.44 5.06
N ARG A 61 10.35 17.43 4.63
CA ARG A 61 9.61 17.40 3.37
C ARG A 61 10.55 17.29 2.18
N ALA A 62 11.62 18.05 2.14
CA ALA A 62 12.60 18.01 1.06
C ALA A 62 13.32 16.65 0.99
N SER A 63 13.74 16.13 2.14
CA SER A 63 14.41 14.83 2.24
C SER A 63 13.47 13.67 1.82
N PHE A 64 12.23 13.69 2.31
CA PHE A 64 11.22 12.70 1.96
C PHE A 64 10.87 12.72 0.46
N ALA A 65 10.68 13.92 -0.11
CA ALA A 65 10.43 14.08 -1.54
C ALA A 65 11.57 13.51 -2.39
N ALA A 66 12.81 13.85 -2.05
CA ALA A 66 13.99 13.36 -2.77
C ALA A 66 14.10 11.84 -2.77
N ALA A 67 13.74 11.18 -1.65
CA ALA A 67 13.77 9.73 -1.51
C ALA A 67 12.77 8.99 -2.44
N LEU A 68 11.78 9.71 -3.00
CA LEU A 68 10.75 9.18 -3.91
C LEU A 68 10.85 9.78 -5.32
N GLY A 69 11.92 10.53 -5.64
CA GLY A 69 12.05 11.23 -6.92
C GLY A 69 11.01 12.31 -7.15
N ALA A 70 10.56 12.98 -6.08
CA ALA A 70 9.56 14.04 -6.07
C ALA A 70 10.18 15.40 -5.73
N ARG A 71 9.37 16.48 -5.79
CA ARG A 71 9.72 17.80 -5.26
C ARG A 71 9.04 18.02 -3.91
N PRO A 72 9.57 18.89 -3.06
CA PRO A 72 8.92 19.22 -1.77
C PRO A 72 7.47 19.65 -1.94
N ASP A 73 7.16 20.42 -2.98
CA ASP A 73 5.80 20.89 -3.27
C ASP A 73 4.84 19.79 -3.74
N ASP A 74 5.32 18.60 -4.07
CA ASP A 74 4.44 17.47 -4.38
C ASP A 74 3.93 16.79 -3.10
N VAL A 75 4.63 16.91 -1.96
CA VAL A 75 4.35 16.17 -0.72
C VAL A 75 3.25 16.80 0.12
N ILE A 76 2.29 16.01 0.55
CA ILE A 76 1.23 16.32 1.54
C ILE A 76 1.36 15.29 2.65
N PHE A 77 1.69 15.72 3.87
CA PHE A 77 1.73 14.81 5.02
C PHE A 77 0.33 14.46 5.51
N THR A 78 0.11 13.18 5.78
CA THR A 78 -1.16 12.60 6.21
C THR A 78 -0.95 11.71 7.44
N SER A 79 -2.03 11.10 7.95
CA SER A 79 -1.96 10.17 9.08
C SER A 79 -1.66 8.72 8.68
N GLY A 80 -1.49 8.42 7.40
CA GLY A 80 -1.22 7.06 6.91
C GLY A 80 -1.68 6.84 5.48
N GLY A 81 -1.47 5.61 4.97
CA GLY A 81 -1.89 5.21 3.62
C GLY A 81 -3.39 5.41 3.41
N THR A 82 -4.20 4.98 4.36
CA THR A 82 -5.66 5.12 4.28
C THR A 82 -6.12 6.56 4.08
N GLU A 83 -5.54 7.54 4.81
CA GLU A 83 -5.88 8.95 4.59
C GLU A 83 -5.37 9.42 3.22
N SER A 84 -4.17 9.01 2.82
CA SER A 84 -3.58 9.35 1.52
C SER A 84 -4.45 8.86 0.37
N ASP A 85 -4.89 7.59 0.41
CA ASP A 85 -5.75 7.00 -0.61
C ASP A 85 -7.13 7.69 -0.66
N ASN A 86 -7.74 7.94 0.49
CA ASN A 86 -9.01 8.67 0.56
C ASN A 86 -8.89 10.07 -0.04
N LEU A 87 -7.80 10.80 0.29
CA LEU A 87 -7.54 12.13 -0.25
C LEU A 87 -7.30 12.08 -1.77
N ALA A 88 -6.53 11.10 -2.26
CA ALA A 88 -6.30 10.92 -3.69
C ALA A 88 -7.61 10.58 -4.42
N ILE A 89 -8.28 9.49 -4.02
CA ILE A 89 -9.47 8.98 -4.70
C ILE A 89 -10.61 10.00 -4.68
N LYS A 90 -10.99 10.47 -3.50
CA LYS A 90 -12.10 11.41 -3.36
C LYS A 90 -11.74 12.81 -3.86
N GLY A 91 -10.56 13.30 -3.49
CA GLY A 91 -10.13 14.65 -3.83
C GLY A 91 -9.91 14.86 -5.33
N ILE A 92 -9.22 13.93 -6.00
CA ILE A 92 -8.96 14.03 -7.45
C ILE A 92 -10.25 13.79 -8.23
N ALA A 93 -11.02 12.74 -7.89
CA ALA A 93 -12.26 12.44 -8.59
C ALA A 93 -13.25 13.62 -8.54
N MET A 94 -13.45 14.24 -7.38
CA MET A 94 -14.35 15.39 -7.22
C MET A 94 -13.85 16.64 -7.96
N ALA A 95 -12.54 16.92 -7.91
CA ALA A 95 -11.96 18.05 -8.63
C ALA A 95 -12.06 17.86 -10.14
N ARG A 96 -11.80 16.66 -10.64
CA ARG A 96 -11.92 16.31 -12.06
C ARG A 96 -13.36 16.31 -12.54
N MET A 97 -14.29 15.73 -11.76
CA MET A 97 -15.72 15.78 -12.05
C MET A 97 -16.17 17.24 -12.31
N ARG A 98 -15.79 18.17 -11.41
CA ARG A 98 -16.08 19.60 -11.57
C ARG A 98 -15.42 20.20 -12.82
N LYS A 99 -14.15 19.88 -13.08
CA LYS A 99 -13.39 20.36 -14.25
C LYS A 99 -13.99 19.89 -15.57
N LEU A 100 -14.52 18.67 -15.61
CA LEU A 100 -15.19 18.09 -16.78
C LEU A 100 -16.64 18.56 -16.95
N GLY A 101 -17.15 19.40 -16.03
CA GLY A 101 -18.53 19.88 -16.07
C GLY A 101 -19.57 18.81 -15.74
N LEU A 102 -19.14 17.65 -15.22
CA LEU A 102 -20.01 16.57 -14.79
C LEU A 102 -20.68 16.91 -13.46
N ARG A 103 -21.86 16.35 -13.21
CA ARG A 103 -22.63 16.58 -11.99
C ARG A 103 -22.80 15.28 -11.22
N PRO A 104 -22.83 15.35 -9.86
CA PRO A 104 -23.18 14.18 -9.08
C PRO A 104 -24.60 13.72 -9.37
N VAL A 105 -24.79 12.40 -9.39
CA VAL A 105 -26.10 11.78 -9.50
C VAL A 105 -26.45 11.23 -8.12
N TYR A 106 -27.22 11.98 -7.34
CA TYR A 106 -27.57 11.58 -5.98
C TYR A 106 -28.53 10.38 -6.00
N GLY A 107 -28.16 9.27 -5.37
CA GLY A 107 -28.82 7.96 -5.43
C GLY A 107 -30.22 7.83 -4.81
N PHE A 108 -30.86 8.93 -4.35
CA PHE A 108 -32.23 8.90 -3.81
C PHE A 108 -33.24 9.68 -4.68
N ALA A 109 -32.81 10.20 -5.79
CA ALA A 109 -33.72 10.78 -6.76
C ALA A 109 -33.90 9.76 -7.90
N GLU A 110 -34.92 8.90 -7.79
CA GLU A 110 -35.77 8.67 -8.96
C GLU A 110 -36.37 10.04 -9.33
N ALA A 111 -35.51 10.95 -9.78
CA ALA A 111 -35.95 12.20 -10.36
C ALA A 111 -36.56 11.82 -11.71
N ASP A 112 -37.82 12.12 -11.89
CA ASP A 112 -38.51 12.13 -13.15
C ASP A 112 -37.68 12.81 -14.24
N GLY A 113 -36.83 12.07 -14.91
CA GLY A 113 -35.93 12.50 -15.96
C GLY A 113 -34.68 11.61 -15.98
N GLU A 114 -34.69 10.62 -16.88
CA GLU A 114 -33.52 9.81 -17.21
C GLU A 114 -32.34 10.75 -17.56
N GLN A 115 -31.42 10.91 -16.60
CA GLN A 115 -30.12 11.46 -17.01
C GLN A 115 -29.47 10.42 -17.93
N PRO A 116 -29.00 10.82 -19.12
CA PRO A 116 -28.34 9.90 -20.02
C PRO A 116 -27.18 9.21 -19.25
N ALA A 117 -27.04 7.91 -19.42
CA ALA A 117 -25.94 7.14 -18.80
C ALA A 117 -24.55 7.77 -19.09
N ASN A 118 -24.44 8.50 -20.19
CA ASN A 118 -23.24 9.21 -20.64
C ASN A 118 -22.86 10.45 -19.80
N CYS A 119 -23.65 10.86 -18.80
CA CYS A 119 -23.36 12.04 -17.97
C CYS A 119 -22.78 11.68 -16.59
N ARG A 120 -22.70 10.40 -16.22
CA ARG A 120 -22.19 9.98 -14.91
C ARG A 120 -20.67 10.08 -14.86
N PRO A 121 -20.09 10.68 -13.79
CA PRO A 121 -18.65 10.63 -13.61
C PRO A 121 -18.21 9.19 -13.40
N ARG A 122 -17.00 8.88 -13.83
CA ARG A 122 -16.45 7.52 -13.82
C ARG A 122 -15.10 7.48 -13.12
N ILE A 123 -14.83 6.42 -12.39
CA ILE A 123 -13.53 6.09 -11.82
C ILE A 123 -13.15 4.66 -12.17
N ILE A 124 -11.89 4.45 -12.53
CA ILE A 124 -11.34 3.12 -12.82
C ILE A 124 -10.35 2.75 -11.71
N ILE A 125 -10.51 1.56 -11.14
CA ILE A 125 -9.58 1.00 -10.15
C ILE A 125 -9.18 -0.42 -10.52
N SER A 126 -8.07 -0.94 -9.99
CA SER A 126 -7.79 -2.37 -10.12
C SER A 126 -8.73 -3.21 -9.23
N SER A 127 -8.97 -4.46 -9.58
CA SER A 127 -9.80 -5.38 -8.78
C SER A 127 -9.11 -5.88 -7.52
N ILE A 128 -7.82 -5.59 -7.34
CA ILE A 128 -6.97 -6.05 -6.23
C ILE A 128 -6.53 -4.92 -5.29
N GLU A 129 -7.23 -3.77 -5.34
CA GLU A 129 -6.89 -2.62 -4.50
C GLU A 129 -7.09 -2.89 -3.01
N HIS A 130 -6.28 -2.18 -2.20
CA HIS A 130 -6.51 -2.11 -0.76
C HIS A 130 -7.91 -1.54 -0.46
N PRO A 131 -8.58 -1.99 0.63
CA PRO A 131 -9.90 -1.47 1.02
C PRO A 131 -9.99 0.05 1.11
N ALA A 132 -8.89 0.76 1.43
CA ALA A 132 -8.87 2.23 1.45
C ALA A 132 -9.17 2.86 0.08
N VAL A 133 -8.73 2.24 -1.01
CA VAL A 133 -9.04 2.65 -2.40
C VAL A 133 -10.42 2.15 -2.80
N ALA A 134 -10.68 0.84 -2.67
CA ALA A 134 -11.91 0.21 -3.12
C ALA A 134 -13.15 0.84 -2.44
N GLN A 135 -13.14 0.95 -1.11
CA GLN A 135 -14.25 1.55 -0.37
C GLN A 135 -14.38 3.07 -0.61
N SER A 136 -13.27 3.77 -0.92
CA SER A 136 -13.37 5.18 -1.32
C SER A 136 -14.04 5.35 -2.69
N ALA A 137 -13.80 4.43 -3.62
CA ALA A 137 -14.51 4.40 -4.91
C ALA A 137 -15.99 4.02 -4.73
N ASP A 138 -16.28 3.02 -3.87
CA ASP A 138 -17.66 2.64 -3.53
C ASP A 138 -18.41 3.77 -2.84
N TRP A 139 -17.75 4.55 -2.00
CA TRP A 139 -18.33 5.75 -1.39
C TRP A 139 -18.68 6.82 -2.44
N LEU A 140 -17.81 7.02 -3.46
CA LEU A 140 -18.13 7.91 -4.59
C LEU A 140 -19.33 7.40 -5.40
N HIS A 141 -19.45 6.09 -5.57
CA HIS A 141 -20.61 5.47 -6.20
C HIS A 141 -21.89 5.75 -5.41
N GLU A 142 -21.88 5.43 -4.13
CA GLU A 142 -23.06 5.51 -3.26
C GLU A 142 -23.57 6.96 -3.11
N TRP A 143 -22.65 7.91 -2.87
CA TRP A 143 -23.05 9.27 -2.50
C TRP A 143 -23.07 10.26 -3.68
N PHE A 144 -22.32 10.00 -4.75
CA PHE A 144 -22.18 10.92 -5.88
C PHE A 144 -22.53 10.28 -7.23
N GLY A 145 -22.94 9.02 -7.23
CA GLY A 145 -23.41 8.32 -8.43
C GLY A 145 -22.30 8.02 -9.45
N PHE A 146 -21.04 7.93 -9.00
CA PHE A 146 -19.94 7.52 -9.88
C PHE A 146 -20.16 6.11 -10.42
N GLU A 147 -19.81 5.88 -11.66
CA GLU A 147 -19.58 4.55 -12.18
C GLU A 147 -18.19 4.08 -11.76
N VAL A 148 -18.12 2.95 -11.02
CA VAL A 148 -16.87 2.35 -10.60
C VAL A 148 -16.56 1.15 -11.48
N VAL A 149 -15.50 1.25 -12.27
CA VAL A 149 -15.00 0.17 -13.11
C VAL A 149 -13.82 -0.50 -12.43
N ARG A 150 -13.89 -1.82 -12.33
CA ARG A 150 -12.80 -2.62 -11.77
C ARG A 150 -12.12 -3.41 -12.88
N ILE A 151 -10.86 -3.09 -13.15
CA ILE A 151 -10.05 -3.81 -14.14
C ILE A 151 -9.64 -5.16 -13.54
N PRO A 152 -9.88 -6.27 -14.25
CA PRO A 152 -9.49 -7.59 -13.79
C PRO A 152 -7.98 -7.78 -13.78
N VAL A 153 -7.54 -8.84 -13.08
CA VAL A 153 -6.16 -9.30 -13.06
C VAL A 153 -6.06 -10.73 -13.59
N ASP A 154 -4.87 -11.14 -13.99
CA ASP A 154 -4.56 -12.52 -14.36
C ASP A 154 -4.30 -13.42 -13.12
N ALA A 155 -3.97 -14.68 -13.34
CA ALA A 155 -3.66 -15.65 -12.29
C ALA A 155 -2.38 -15.32 -11.50
N GLN A 156 -1.58 -14.37 -11.94
CA GLN A 156 -0.38 -13.87 -11.27
C GLN A 156 -0.61 -12.52 -10.59
N ALA A 157 -1.86 -12.03 -10.59
CA ALA A 157 -2.29 -10.74 -10.08
C ALA A 157 -1.71 -9.55 -10.86
N HIS A 158 -1.42 -9.68 -12.16
CA HIS A 158 -1.14 -8.55 -13.03
C HIS A 158 -2.41 -7.98 -13.62
N LEU A 159 -2.49 -6.66 -13.63
CA LEU A 159 -3.60 -5.93 -14.22
C LEU A 159 -3.71 -6.21 -15.73
N ASP A 160 -4.92 -6.46 -16.22
CA ASP A 160 -5.21 -6.60 -17.64
C ASP A 160 -5.12 -5.22 -18.32
N LEU A 161 -3.94 -4.94 -18.94
CA LEU A 161 -3.67 -3.66 -19.60
C LEU A 161 -4.56 -3.43 -20.80
N ASP A 162 -4.92 -4.50 -21.54
CA ASP A 162 -5.82 -4.43 -22.69
C ASP A 162 -7.24 -4.08 -22.23
N ALA A 163 -7.68 -4.59 -21.08
CA ALA A 163 -8.94 -4.19 -20.48
C ALA A 163 -8.94 -2.73 -20.06
N LEU A 164 -7.84 -2.25 -19.45
CA LEU A 164 -7.70 -0.84 -19.09
C LEU A 164 -7.78 0.07 -20.33
N GLU A 165 -7.08 -0.29 -21.40
CA GLU A 165 -7.08 0.48 -22.64
C GLU A 165 -8.49 0.50 -23.27
N ARG A 166 -9.17 -0.66 -23.36
CA ARG A 166 -10.57 -0.73 -23.84
C ARG A 166 -11.53 0.13 -23.02
N GLU A 167 -11.35 0.16 -21.70
CA GLU A 167 -12.20 0.95 -20.80
C GLU A 167 -11.92 2.46 -20.91
N LEU A 168 -10.77 2.86 -21.39
CA LEU A 168 -10.40 4.25 -21.63
C LEU A 168 -10.69 4.70 -23.06
N ASP A 169 -11.01 3.79 -23.99
CA ASP A 169 -11.32 4.13 -25.37
C ASP A 169 -12.68 4.81 -25.51
N GLY A 170 -12.76 5.71 -26.52
CA GLY A 170 -13.98 6.37 -26.93
C GLY A 170 -14.54 7.40 -25.94
N GLU A 171 -15.85 7.62 -25.96
CA GLU A 171 -16.54 8.63 -25.15
C GLU A 171 -16.45 8.38 -23.63
N ALA A 172 -16.13 7.15 -23.20
CA ALA A 172 -16.01 6.80 -21.79
C ALA A 172 -14.82 7.52 -21.12
N SER A 173 -13.73 7.79 -21.84
CA SER A 173 -12.59 8.54 -21.31
C SER A 173 -12.94 9.98 -20.93
N GLU A 174 -13.84 10.63 -21.66
CA GLU A 174 -14.25 12.03 -21.44
C GLU A 174 -14.92 12.23 -20.07
N ARG A 175 -15.53 11.19 -19.50
CA ARG A 175 -16.15 11.21 -18.17
C ARG A 175 -15.35 10.46 -17.10
N THR A 176 -14.22 9.86 -17.46
CA THR A 176 -13.33 9.20 -16.51
C THR A 176 -12.52 10.23 -15.75
N THR A 177 -12.69 10.26 -14.44
CA THR A 177 -12.06 11.24 -13.57
C THR A 177 -10.64 10.86 -13.20
N MET A 178 -10.36 9.56 -13.01
CA MET A 178 -9.03 9.05 -12.72
C MET A 178 -8.96 7.53 -12.88
N VAL A 179 -7.73 7.01 -12.98
CA VAL A 179 -7.37 5.62 -12.77
C VAL A 179 -6.67 5.50 -11.41
N SER A 180 -6.88 4.41 -10.69
CA SER A 180 -6.09 4.07 -9.50
C SER A 180 -5.63 2.62 -9.54
N THR A 181 -4.37 2.38 -9.20
CA THR A 181 -3.76 1.06 -9.10
C THR A 181 -2.74 1.01 -7.98
N MET A 182 -2.56 -0.17 -7.36
CA MET A 182 -1.43 -0.34 -6.46
C MET A 182 -0.14 -0.62 -7.24
N LEU A 183 1.02 -0.20 -6.70
CA LEU A 183 2.34 -0.52 -7.26
C LEU A 183 2.75 -1.95 -6.95
N ALA A 184 2.40 -2.44 -5.76
CA ALA A 184 2.69 -3.81 -5.35
C ALA A 184 1.59 -4.34 -4.42
N ASN A 185 1.16 -5.57 -4.68
CA ASN A 185 0.07 -6.17 -3.93
C ASN A 185 0.53 -6.68 -2.54
N ASN A 186 -0.24 -6.37 -1.51
CA ASN A 186 0.07 -6.72 -0.13
C ASN A 186 -0.21 -8.20 0.21
N GLU A 187 -1.05 -8.90 -0.56
CA GLU A 187 -1.43 -10.29 -0.29
C GLU A 187 -0.52 -11.29 -1.02
N VAL A 188 -0.17 -11.03 -2.28
CA VAL A 188 0.61 -11.95 -3.12
C VAL A 188 2.00 -11.43 -3.52
N GLY A 189 2.23 -10.13 -3.35
CA GLY A 189 3.55 -9.51 -3.58
C GLY A 189 3.84 -9.09 -5.02
N THR A 190 2.98 -9.38 -5.99
CA THR A 190 3.15 -9.00 -7.40
C THR A 190 3.35 -7.49 -7.55
N VAL A 191 4.26 -7.10 -8.44
CA VAL A 191 4.60 -5.69 -8.74
C VAL A 191 4.07 -5.32 -10.12
N GLU A 192 3.29 -4.22 -10.18
CA GLU A 192 2.64 -3.74 -11.39
C GLU A 192 3.57 -2.90 -12.28
N PRO A 193 3.37 -2.89 -13.60
CA PRO A 193 4.15 -2.13 -14.57
C PRO A 193 3.67 -0.66 -14.63
N VAL A 194 3.96 0.12 -13.59
CA VAL A 194 3.41 1.49 -13.41
C VAL A 194 3.72 2.41 -14.59
N GLU A 195 4.90 2.35 -15.19
CA GLU A 195 5.26 3.20 -16.33
C GLU A 195 4.31 2.96 -17.53
N GLU A 196 3.90 1.71 -17.75
CA GLU A 196 2.98 1.36 -18.81
C GLU A 196 1.53 1.78 -18.49
N LEU A 197 1.10 1.57 -17.25
CA LEU A 197 -0.19 2.03 -16.77
C LEU A 197 -0.36 3.56 -16.89
N VAL A 198 0.69 4.30 -16.53
CA VAL A 198 0.72 5.77 -16.69
C VAL A 198 0.61 6.15 -18.17
N ARG A 199 1.38 5.49 -19.04
CA ARG A 199 1.35 5.75 -20.49
C ARG A 199 -0.07 5.55 -21.07
N ILE A 200 -0.73 4.45 -20.67
CA ILE A 200 -2.11 4.17 -21.12
C ILE A 200 -3.07 5.26 -20.61
N ALA A 201 -3.09 5.55 -19.32
CA ALA A 201 -3.98 6.56 -18.75
C ALA A 201 -3.78 7.95 -19.37
N HIS A 202 -2.52 8.36 -19.55
CA HIS A 202 -2.19 9.67 -20.11
C HIS A 202 -2.47 9.79 -21.60
N ALA A 203 -2.42 8.69 -22.38
CA ALA A 203 -2.83 8.70 -23.78
C ALA A 203 -4.28 9.13 -23.95
N HIS A 204 -5.12 8.90 -22.93
CA HIS A 204 -6.53 9.29 -22.88
C HIS A 204 -6.79 10.56 -22.01
N GLY A 205 -5.73 11.26 -21.56
CA GLY A 205 -5.85 12.48 -20.76
C GLY A 205 -6.42 12.27 -19.35
N VAL A 206 -6.35 11.04 -18.84
CA VAL A 206 -6.86 10.64 -17.51
C VAL A 206 -5.71 10.59 -16.52
N PRO A 207 -5.81 11.26 -15.34
CA PRO A 207 -4.78 11.18 -14.31
C PRO A 207 -4.78 9.81 -13.63
N ILE A 208 -3.60 9.41 -13.14
CA ILE A 208 -3.41 8.13 -12.44
C ILE A 208 -2.89 8.33 -11.03
N HIS A 209 -3.53 7.65 -10.07
CA HIS A 209 -3.07 7.46 -8.70
C HIS A 209 -2.42 6.09 -8.53
N VAL A 210 -1.35 6.02 -7.76
CA VAL A 210 -0.65 4.77 -7.44
C VAL A 210 -0.56 4.59 -5.92
N ASP A 211 -1.17 3.53 -5.39
CA ASP A 211 -0.93 3.10 -4.02
C ASP A 211 0.42 2.38 -3.93
N ALA A 212 1.43 3.09 -3.38
CA ALA A 212 2.79 2.57 -3.19
C ALA A 212 3.08 2.17 -1.73
N VAL A 213 2.06 1.98 -0.91
CA VAL A 213 2.18 1.66 0.52
C VAL A 213 3.04 0.43 0.75
N GLN A 214 2.90 -0.62 -0.06
CA GLN A 214 3.72 -1.83 0.07
C GLN A 214 5.09 -1.72 -0.61
N ALA A 215 5.23 -0.81 -1.57
CA ALA A 215 6.44 -0.69 -2.38
C ALA A 215 7.51 0.23 -1.75
N ALA A 216 7.08 1.28 -1.03
CA ALA A 216 7.97 2.27 -0.45
C ALA A 216 9.00 1.63 0.49
N GLY A 217 10.29 1.91 0.22
CA GLY A 217 11.41 1.33 0.97
C GLY A 217 11.73 -0.14 0.66
N GLN A 218 11.04 -0.78 -0.30
CA GLN A 218 11.31 -2.15 -0.75
C GLN A 218 11.81 -2.24 -2.19
N ILE A 219 11.26 -1.40 -3.06
CA ILE A 219 11.67 -1.26 -4.46
C ILE A 219 11.83 0.22 -4.78
N PRO A 220 12.64 0.57 -5.80
CA PRO A 220 12.83 1.96 -6.19
C PRO A 220 11.52 2.61 -6.65
N ILE A 221 11.26 3.82 -6.16
CA ILE A 221 10.14 4.66 -6.63
C ILE A 221 10.73 5.90 -7.32
N ARG A 222 10.23 6.22 -8.51
CA ARG A 222 10.65 7.34 -9.34
C ARG A 222 9.44 8.18 -9.76
N PHE A 223 8.78 8.79 -8.76
CA PHE A 223 7.49 9.45 -8.91
C PHE A 223 7.40 10.38 -10.12
N ARG A 224 8.40 11.25 -10.30
CA ARG A 224 8.40 12.21 -11.42
C ARG A 224 8.84 11.61 -12.74
N ASP A 225 9.78 10.67 -12.72
CA ASP A 225 10.27 10.03 -13.93
C ASP A 225 9.18 9.13 -14.55
N TRP A 226 8.41 8.46 -13.70
CA TRP A 226 7.24 7.67 -14.14
C TRP A 226 6.06 8.53 -14.57
N ASP A 227 6.09 9.83 -14.31
CA ASP A 227 5.03 10.80 -14.58
C ASP A 227 3.69 10.51 -13.86
N VAL A 228 3.72 9.78 -12.75
CA VAL A 228 2.54 9.51 -11.90
C VAL A 228 1.94 10.82 -11.39
N ASP A 229 0.62 10.94 -11.37
CA ASP A 229 -0.08 12.15 -10.94
C ASP A 229 -0.25 12.24 -9.43
N ALA A 230 -0.54 11.11 -8.77
CA ALA A 230 -0.60 11.01 -7.31
C ALA A 230 -0.06 9.65 -6.83
N LEU A 231 0.58 9.63 -5.64
CA LEU A 231 1.16 8.41 -5.07
C LEU A 231 1.05 8.42 -3.54
N SER A 232 0.46 7.34 -2.99
CA SER A 232 0.26 7.16 -1.54
C SER A 232 1.36 6.32 -0.90
N VAL A 233 1.79 6.71 0.32
CA VAL A 233 2.71 5.92 1.15
C VAL A 233 2.32 5.93 2.62
N SER A 234 2.73 4.89 3.37
CA SER A 234 2.44 4.73 4.80
C SER A 234 3.70 4.39 5.58
N GLY A 235 4.01 5.20 6.59
CA GLY A 235 5.29 5.13 7.30
C GLY A 235 5.54 3.84 8.06
N HIS A 236 4.50 3.26 8.67
CA HIS A 236 4.66 2.02 9.46
C HIS A 236 5.04 0.80 8.60
N LYS A 237 5.02 0.90 7.29
CA LYS A 237 5.49 -0.13 6.35
C LYS A 237 7.00 -0.04 6.09
N PHE A 238 7.66 1.04 6.52
CA PHE A 238 9.10 1.25 6.38
C PHE A 238 9.79 1.75 7.67
N GLY A 239 9.26 1.34 8.84
CA GLY A 239 9.93 1.50 10.12
C GLY A 239 9.68 2.82 10.83
N THR A 240 8.52 3.46 10.64
CA THR A 240 8.09 4.63 11.43
C THR A 240 6.89 4.31 12.33
N PRO A 241 6.56 5.16 13.31
CA PRO A 241 5.33 5.01 14.07
C PRO A 241 4.09 4.94 13.17
N LYS A 242 3.07 4.19 13.63
CA LYS A 242 1.73 4.20 13.05
C LYS A 242 1.14 5.62 13.16
N GLY A 243 0.18 5.96 12.28
CA GLY A 243 -0.40 7.30 12.26
C GLY A 243 0.41 8.33 11.44
N LEU A 244 1.30 7.86 10.56
CA LEU A 244 2.13 8.69 9.68
C LEU A 244 2.06 8.20 8.23
N GLY A 245 1.87 9.12 7.29
CA GLY A 245 1.87 8.84 5.86
C GLY A 245 2.05 10.11 5.04
N ALA A 246 2.05 9.93 3.73
CA ALA A 246 2.07 11.06 2.80
C ALA A 246 1.36 10.70 1.49
N LEU A 247 0.74 11.71 0.88
CA LEU A 247 0.30 11.71 -0.50
C LEU A 247 1.21 12.62 -1.30
N LEU A 248 1.78 12.12 -2.38
CA LEU A 248 2.46 12.92 -3.37
C LEU A 248 1.45 13.28 -4.47
N VAL A 249 1.39 14.56 -4.87
CA VAL A 249 0.49 15.02 -5.94
C VAL A 249 1.23 16.00 -6.85
N ARG A 250 1.19 15.76 -8.15
CA ARG A 250 1.75 16.69 -9.14
C ARG A 250 0.94 17.99 -9.16
N GLY A 251 1.63 19.12 -9.22
CA GLY A 251 0.96 20.43 -9.24
C GLY A 251 -0.04 20.66 -10.38
N ARG A 252 0.03 19.86 -11.46
CA ARG A 252 -0.95 19.87 -12.57
C ARG A 252 -2.25 19.13 -12.27
N THR A 253 -2.23 18.23 -11.27
CA THR A 253 -3.36 17.36 -10.93
C THR A 253 -4.33 18.11 -10.03
N PRO A 254 -5.57 18.35 -10.47
CA PRO A 254 -6.56 19.00 -9.62
C PRO A 254 -6.98 18.08 -8.48
N ILE A 255 -7.06 18.62 -7.27
CA ILE A 255 -7.44 17.89 -6.07
C ILE A 255 -8.22 18.79 -5.12
N GLU A 256 -9.32 18.30 -4.55
CA GLU A 256 -10.08 18.95 -3.49
C GLU A 256 -9.69 18.39 -2.14
N PRO A 257 -9.65 19.21 -1.07
CA PRO A 257 -9.39 18.73 0.28
C PRO A 257 -10.55 17.86 0.78
N VAL A 258 -10.21 16.72 1.39
CA VAL A 258 -11.19 15.87 2.12
C VAL A 258 -11.29 16.33 3.58
N LEU A 259 -10.20 16.82 4.16
CA LEU A 259 -10.13 17.31 5.52
C LEU A 259 -10.00 18.84 5.55
N SER A 260 -11.11 19.52 5.75
CA SER A 260 -11.18 20.99 5.80
C SER A 260 -10.76 21.55 7.16
N GLY A 261 -10.27 22.80 7.20
CA GLY A 261 -9.86 23.49 8.44
C GLY A 261 -8.94 24.68 8.19
N GLY A 262 -7.84 24.79 8.93
CA GLY A 262 -6.94 25.94 8.96
C GLY A 262 -6.00 26.11 7.76
N GLY A 263 -6.16 25.34 6.68
CA GLY A 263 -5.44 25.52 5.43
C GLY A 263 -3.98 25.04 5.42
N GLN A 264 -3.58 24.22 6.39
CA GLN A 264 -2.25 23.61 6.39
C GLN A 264 -2.07 22.68 5.17
N GLU A 265 -0.84 22.23 4.92
CA GLU A 265 -0.49 21.45 3.74
C GLU A 265 -1.06 22.07 2.44
N ARG A 266 -0.89 23.36 2.28
CA ARG A 266 -1.36 24.17 1.13
C ARG A 266 -2.89 24.13 0.92
N GLY A 267 -3.64 23.98 2.02
CA GLY A 267 -5.10 23.88 2.00
C GLY A 267 -5.64 22.49 1.68
N LEU A 268 -4.78 21.52 1.41
CA LEU A 268 -5.17 20.16 0.99
C LEU A 268 -5.37 19.20 2.17
N ARG A 269 -4.70 19.47 3.30
CA ARG A 269 -4.87 18.68 4.52
C ARG A 269 -4.72 19.56 5.75
N SER A 270 -5.82 19.94 6.32
CA SER A 270 -5.86 20.85 7.47
C SER A 270 -5.50 20.15 8.79
N GLY A 271 -5.13 20.95 9.79
CA GLY A 271 -4.69 20.51 11.12
C GLY A 271 -3.23 20.90 11.37
N THR A 272 -2.88 21.18 12.63
CA THR A 272 -1.49 21.49 13.02
C THR A 272 -0.55 20.38 12.54
N GLN A 273 0.50 20.77 11.83
CA GLN A 273 1.42 19.81 11.22
C GLN A 273 2.22 19.05 12.27
N ASN A 274 2.29 17.75 12.12
CA ASN A 274 3.06 16.84 12.97
C ASN A 274 4.54 16.88 12.55
N VAL A 275 5.31 17.85 13.09
CA VAL A 275 6.73 18.00 12.74
C VAL A 275 7.54 16.76 13.09
N ALA A 276 7.33 16.20 14.29
CA ALA A 276 7.98 14.95 14.71
C ALA A 276 7.70 13.79 13.74
N GLY A 277 6.44 13.67 13.31
CA GLY A 277 6.01 12.66 12.35
C GLY A 277 6.61 12.87 10.95
N ALA A 278 6.71 14.11 10.48
CA ALA A 278 7.36 14.42 9.20
C ALA A 278 8.85 14.04 9.21
N VAL A 279 9.55 14.34 10.31
CA VAL A 279 10.95 13.95 10.52
C VAL A 279 11.07 12.43 10.55
N ALA A 280 10.18 11.75 11.30
CA ALA A 280 10.14 10.28 11.34
C ALA A 280 9.96 9.65 9.95
N LEU A 281 9.03 10.17 9.13
CA LEU A 281 8.80 9.69 7.76
C LEU A 281 10.05 9.85 6.88
N ALA A 282 10.72 11.01 6.95
CA ALA A 282 11.92 11.27 6.16
C ALA A 282 13.07 10.32 6.54
N ILE A 283 13.33 10.16 7.83
CA ILE A 283 14.41 9.28 8.32
C ILE A 283 14.10 7.82 8.01
N GLY A 284 12.89 7.33 8.34
CA GLY A 284 12.50 5.94 8.12
C GLY A 284 12.55 5.52 6.65
N LEU A 285 12.08 6.39 5.74
CA LEU A 285 12.14 6.10 4.31
C LEU A 285 13.58 6.08 3.79
N ASN A 286 14.43 7.04 4.21
CA ASN A 286 15.83 7.05 3.80
C ASN A 286 16.60 5.82 4.31
N GLU A 287 16.39 5.42 5.57
CA GLU A 287 16.96 4.17 6.10
C GLU A 287 16.48 2.93 5.33
N SER A 288 15.19 2.86 5.04
CA SER A 288 14.63 1.73 4.31
C SER A 288 15.17 1.66 2.88
N ASN A 289 15.29 2.81 2.18
CA ASN A 289 15.92 2.89 0.87
C ASN A 289 17.41 2.50 0.89
N ALA A 290 18.15 2.93 1.91
CA ALA A 290 19.57 2.55 2.06
C ALA A 290 19.70 1.03 2.32
N ARG A 291 18.86 0.47 3.17
CA ARG A 291 18.79 -0.99 3.40
C ARG A 291 18.42 -1.75 2.13
N MET A 292 17.42 -1.28 1.40
CA MET A 292 17.04 -1.84 0.10
C MET A 292 18.23 -1.89 -0.85
N GLN A 293 18.94 -0.79 -1.04
CA GLN A 293 20.11 -0.73 -1.93
C GLN A 293 21.23 -1.69 -1.50
N ALA A 294 21.48 -1.80 -0.19
CA ALA A 294 22.56 -2.63 0.35
C ALA A 294 22.23 -4.13 0.33
N GLN A 295 20.97 -4.53 0.53
CA GLN A 295 20.60 -5.92 0.83
C GLN A 295 19.58 -6.53 -0.16
N TYR A 296 19.23 -5.85 -1.24
CA TYR A 296 18.19 -6.32 -2.17
C TYR A 296 18.44 -7.74 -2.68
N ARG A 297 19.68 -8.01 -3.16
CA ARG A 297 20.02 -9.32 -3.73
C ARG A 297 19.97 -10.44 -2.68
N GLU A 298 20.43 -10.16 -1.48
CA GLU A 298 20.42 -11.12 -0.36
C GLU A 298 18.99 -11.40 0.10
N LEU A 299 18.15 -10.37 0.13
CA LEU A 299 16.73 -10.48 0.48
C LEU A 299 15.97 -11.35 -0.54
N VAL A 300 16.20 -11.10 -1.84
CA VAL A 300 15.65 -11.93 -2.92
C VAL A 300 16.14 -13.37 -2.81
N ALA A 301 17.43 -13.58 -2.64
CA ALA A 301 18.00 -14.93 -2.52
C ALA A 301 17.42 -15.70 -1.32
N SER A 302 17.21 -15.03 -0.17
CA SER A 302 16.60 -15.67 1.00
C SER A 302 15.11 -15.96 0.79
N ARG A 303 14.40 -15.10 0.08
CA ARG A 303 13.01 -15.35 -0.33
C ARG A 303 12.90 -16.59 -1.23
N ASP A 304 13.74 -16.66 -2.24
CA ASP A 304 13.74 -17.78 -3.20
C ASP A 304 14.12 -19.09 -2.48
N MET A 305 15.10 -19.04 -1.58
CA MET A 305 15.45 -20.18 -0.72
C MET A 305 14.26 -20.64 0.16
N LEU A 306 13.48 -19.71 0.72
CA LEU A 306 12.27 -20.03 1.47
C LEU A 306 11.20 -20.66 0.56
N ILE A 307 10.97 -20.10 -0.63
CA ILE A 307 10.01 -20.62 -1.61
C ILE A 307 10.37 -22.06 -1.98
N ASP A 308 11.63 -22.34 -2.29
CA ASP A 308 12.11 -23.67 -2.63
C ASP A 308 12.00 -24.66 -1.47
N ALA A 309 12.25 -24.19 -0.25
CA ALA A 309 12.12 -25.01 0.96
C ALA A 309 10.66 -25.41 1.21
N VAL A 310 9.72 -24.45 1.12
CA VAL A 310 8.28 -24.72 1.26
C VAL A 310 7.78 -25.71 0.18
N ARG A 311 8.13 -25.51 -1.08
CA ARG A 311 7.75 -26.41 -2.18
C ARG A 311 8.25 -27.83 -1.97
N ARG A 312 9.40 -27.99 -1.33
CA ARG A 312 9.99 -29.32 -1.04
C ARG A 312 9.22 -30.06 0.04
N VAL A 313 8.83 -29.39 1.11
CA VAL A 313 8.17 -30.00 2.27
C VAL A 313 6.64 -30.09 2.11
N ALA A 314 6.06 -29.19 1.30
CA ALA A 314 4.63 -29.17 1.00
C ALA A 314 4.41 -29.14 -0.54
N PRO A 315 4.61 -30.24 -1.26
CA PRO A 315 4.55 -30.26 -2.74
C PRO A 315 3.19 -29.92 -3.34
N ARG A 316 2.13 -29.91 -2.52
CA ARG A 316 0.77 -29.49 -2.92
C ARG A 316 0.49 -28.02 -2.69
N ALA A 317 1.41 -27.32 -2.04
CA ALA A 317 1.29 -25.87 -1.85
C ALA A 317 1.69 -25.13 -3.13
N ASP A 318 0.86 -24.19 -3.57
CA ASP A 318 1.13 -23.37 -4.74
C ASP A 318 1.53 -21.95 -4.33
N LEU A 319 2.61 -21.44 -4.94
CA LEU A 319 3.03 -20.05 -4.79
C LEU A 319 2.01 -19.14 -5.50
N THR A 320 1.51 -18.12 -4.81
CA THR A 320 0.59 -17.13 -5.38
C THR A 320 1.32 -15.88 -5.84
N GLY A 321 0.78 -15.21 -6.86
CA GLY A 321 1.40 -14.04 -7.50
C GLY A 321 2.54 -14.40 -8.46
N ASP A 322 3.12 -13.37 -9.09
CA ASP A 322 4.23 -13.55 -10.05
C ASP A 322 5.49 -14.08 -9.33
N PRO A 323 6.13 -15.15 -9.81
CA PRO A 323 7.33 -15.69 -9.18
C PRO A 323 8.56 -14.79 -9.29
N GLU A 324 8.64 -13.93 -10.31
CA GLU A 324 9.78 -13.09 -10.62
C GLU A 324 9.53 -11.61 -10.28
N ARG A 325 8.43 -11.03 -10.80
CA ARG A 325 8.07 -9.62 -10.59
C ARG A 325 7.28 -9.47 -9.29
N ARG A 326 7.97 -9.66 -8.17
CA ARG A 326 7.39 -9.55 -6.82
C ARG A 326 8.30 -8.83 -5.85
N LEU A 327 7.72 -8.35 -4.75
CA LEU A 327 8.46 -7.73 -3.65
C LEU A 327 9.56 -8.66 -3.12
N PRO A 328 10.75 -8.12 -2.80
CA PRO A 328 11.95 -8.92 -2.53
C PRO A 328 11.85 -9.81 -1.30
N GLY A 329 11.07 -9.44 -0.28
CA GLY A 329 10.86 -10.22 0.94
C GLY A 329 9.43 -10.71 1.10
N HIS A 330 8.78 -11.17 0.01
CA HIS A 330 7.38 -11.59 0.02
C HIS A 330 7.21 -12.99 -0.56
N ALA A 331 6.74 -13.94 0.24
CA ALA A 331 6.37 -15.29 -0.17
C ALA A 331 4.94 -15.60 0.31
N SER A 332 4.04 -15.87 -0.62
CA SER A 332 2.64 -16.17 -0.35
C SER A 332 2.25 -17.47 -1.05
N PHE A 333 1.50 -18.33 -0.33
CA PHE A 333 1.12 -19.66 -0.79
C PHE A 333 -0.34 -19.94 -0.49
N ILE A 334 -0.93 -20.85 -1.22
CA ILE A 334 -2.14 -21.58 -0.84
C ILE A 334 -1.76 -23.02 -0.46
N PHE A 335 -2.40 -23.58 0.58
CA PHE A 335 -2.17 -24.92 1.12
C PHE A 335 -3.46 -25.76 1.02
N PRO A 336 -3.73 -26.41 -0.11
CA PRO A 336 -4.97 -27.15 -0.30
C PRO A 336 -5.19 -28.22 0.78
N GLY A 337 -6.42 -28.29 1.30
CA GLY A 337 -6.81 -29.26 2.32
C GLY A 337 -6.75 -28.76 3.77
N VAL A 338 -6.22 -27.56 4.01
CA VAL A 338 -6.19 -26.91 5.33
C VAL A 338 -6.71 -25.48 5.22
N THR A 339 -7.04 -24.87 6.35
CA THR A 339 -7.32 -23.42 6.38
C THR A 339 -6.05 -22.65 6.77
N GLY A 340 -5.85 -21.47 6.19
CA GLY A 340 -4.75 -20.58 6.55
C GLY A 340 -4.76 -20.22 8.05
N GLU A 341 -5.96 -20.07 8.63
CA GLU A 341 -6.12 -19.79 10.06
C GLU A 341 -5.56 -20.93 10.94
N ALA A 342 -5.85 -22.20 10.60
CA ALA A 342 -5.32 -23.34 11.34
C ALA A 342 -3.78 -23.41 11.23
N LEU A 343 -3.24 -23.16 10.03
CA LEU A 343 -1.78 -23.06 9.84
C LEU A 343 -1.18 -21.94 10.68
N LEU A 344 -1.81 -20.76 10.72
CA LEU A 344 -1.31 -19.63 11.49
C LEU A 344 -1.25 -19.93 12.99
N VAL A 345 -2.30 -20.54 13.54
CA VAL A 345 -2.34 -20.89 14.98
C VAL A 345 -1.23 -21.88 15.35
N ASP A 346 -0.99 -22.88 14.50
CA ASP A 346 0.05 -23.87 14.78
C ASP A 346 1.47 -23.31 14.58
N LEU A 347 1.66 -22.45 13.55
CA LEU A 347 2.95 -21.76 13.33
C LEU A 347 3.26 -20.76 14.46
N ASP A 348 2.26 -20.03 14.97
CA ASP A 348 2.40 -19.12 16.11
C ASP A 348 2.83 -19.88 17.37
N ALA A 349 2.22 -21.04 17.65
CA ALA A 349 2.63 -21.92 18.74
C ALA A 349 4.09 -22.42 18.62
N ARG A 350 4.66 -22.40 17.40
CA ARG A 350 6.07 -22.73 17.11
C ARG A 350 6.98 -21.50 17.04
N GLY A 351 6.47 -20.31 17.41
CA GLY A 351 7.21 -19.06 17.42
C GLY A 351 7.45 -18.48 16.02
N ILE A 352 6.51 -18.68 15.08
CA ILE A 352 6.55 -18.11 13.72
C ILE A 352 5.29 -17.29 13.48
N ALA A 353 5.41 -15.96 13.54
CA ALA A 353 4.34 -15.02 13.30
C ALA A 353 4.22 -14.73 11.78
N ALA A 354 3.15 -15.21 11.15
CA ALA A 354 2.84 -15.03 9.73
C ALA A 354 1.41 -14.48 9.55
N SER A 355 0.89 -14.44 8.31
CA SER A 355 -0.47 -13.92 8.02
C SER A 355 -1.20 -14.81 7.01
N SER A 356 -2.53 -14.80 7.04
CA SER A 356 -3.37 -15.45 6.01
C SER A 356 -3.69 -14.53 4.81
N GLY A 357 -3.02 -13.39 4.68
CA GLY A 357 -3.22 -12.42 3.59
C GLY A 357 -4.15 -11.26 3.97
N SER A 358 -5.29 -11.49 4.60
CA SER A 358 -6.26 -10.46 5.00
C SER A 358 -6.03 -9.95 6.43
N ALA A 359 -4.88 -9.34 6.71
CA ALA A 359 -4.51 -8.83 8.05
C ALA A 359 -5.45 -7.73 8.62
N CYS A 360 -6.32 -7.13 7.79
CA CYS A 360 -7.21 -6.04 8.20
C CYS A 360 -8.57 -6.50 8.76
N ALA A 361 -8.86 -7.79 8.79
CA ALA A 361 -10.16 -8.33 9.17
C ALA A 361 -10.11 -9.00 10.55
N ILE A 362 -9.81 -8.24 11.61
CA ILE A 362 -9.88 -8.74 12.99
C ILE A 362 -11.31 -9.21 13.28
N GLY A 363 -11.50 -10.53 13.45
CA GLY A 363 -12.77 -11.14 13.82
C GLY A 363 -13.77 -11.41 12.69
N ARG A 364 -13.39 -11.21 11.43
CA ARG A 364 -14.15 -11.68 10.26
C ARG A 364 -13.31 -12.68 9.50
N HIS A 365 -13.88 -13.86 9.20
CA HIS A 365 -13.27 -14.87 8.32
C HIS A 365 -13.33 -14.40 6.85
N GLU A 366 -12.70 -13.26 6.54
CA GLU A 366 -12.72 -12.72 5.19
C GLU A 366 -11.70 -13.45 4.31
N ILE A 367 -12.20 -13.91 3.16
CA ILE A 367 -11.36 -14.55 2.14
C ILE A 367 -10.51 -13.46 1.48
N PRO A 368 -9.20 -13.69 1.25
CA PRO A 368 -8.34 -12.73 0.57
C PRO A 368 -8.93 -12.30 -0.78
N ALA A 369 -9.23 -11.00 -0.91
CA ALA A 369 -9.92 -10.46 -2.09
C ALA A 369 -9.08 -10.58 -3.37
N THR A 370 -7.77 -10.42 -3.24
CA THR A 370 -6.83 -10.60 -4.35
C THR A 370 -6.90 -12.01 -4.92
N LEU A 371 -6.93 -13.04 -4.06
CA LEU A 371 -6.98 -14.44 -4.51
C LEU A 371 -8.29 -14.75 -5.25
N LEU A 372 -9.40 -14.16 -4.82
CA LEU A 372 -10.68 -14.27 -5.53
C LEU A 372 -10.61 -13.56 -6.89
N ALA A 373 -10.02 -12.36 -6.95
CA ALA A 373 -9.83 -11.62 -8.19
C ALA A 373 -8.92 -12.35 -9.20
N MET A 374 -7.94 -13.13 -8.71
CA MET A 374 -7.10 -14.01 -9.52
C MET A 374 -7.83 -15.27 -10.03
N GLY A 375 -9.10 -15.45 -9.67
CA GLY A 375 -9.93 -16.59 -10.12
C GLY A 375 -9.83 -17.84 -9.24
N LEU A 376 -9.24 -17.75 -8.05
CA LEU A 376 -9.19 -18.89 -7.13
C LEU A 376 -10.56 -19.12 -6.47
N GLU A 377 -10.95 -20.40 -6.37
CA GLU A 377 -12.16 -20.77 -5.65
C GLU A 377 -12.09 -20.36 -4.16
N PRO A 378 -13.18 -19.90 -3.54
CA PRO A 378 -13.20 -19.45 -2.16
C PRO A 378 -12.65 -20.47 -1.15
N SER A 379 -12.87 -21.76 -1.38
CA SER A 379 -12.35 -22.84 -0.54
C SER A 379 -10.82 -22.94 -0.58
N ILE A 380 -10.22 -22.66 -1.73
CA ILE A 380 -8.77 -22.64 -1.93
C ILE A 380 -8.17 -21.33 -1.39
N ALA A 381 -8.79 -20.20 -1.70
CA ALA A 381 -8.32 -18.90 -1.22
C ALA A 381 -8.24 -18.80 0.32
N LYS A 382 -9.10 -19.51 1.05
CA LYS A 382 -9.07 -19.63 2.52
C LYS A 382 -7.83 -20.36 3.07
N SER A 383 -7.09 -21.09 2.23
CA SER A 383 -5.88 -21.82 2.63
C SER A 383 -4.60 -20.98 2.52
N ALA A 384 -4.72 -19.67 2.34
CA ALA A 384 -3.59 -18.78 2.12
C ALA A 384 -2.71 -18.64 3.36
N LEU A 385 -1.39 -18.62 3.12
CA LEU A 385 -0.36 -18.26 4.09
C LEU A 385 0.60 -17.27 3.43
N ARG A 386 0.74 -16.07 4.03
CA ARG A 386 1.67 -15.04 3.60
C ARG A 386 2.80 -14.89 4.60
N MET A 387 4.03 -14.95 4.13
CA MET A 387 5.25 -14.73 4.89
C MET A 387 6.01 -13.54 4.29
N THR A 388 6.23 -12.49 5.08
CA THR A 388 6.88 -11.26 4.62
C THR A 388 7.93 -10.77 5.60
N PHE A 389 9.09 -10.37 5.09
CA PHE A 389 10.23 -9.96 5.89
C PHE A 389 11.03 -8.85 5.19
N ARG A 390 11.79 -8.07 5.97
CA ARG A 390 12.59 -6.92 5.50
C ARG A 390 14.08 -7.09 5.66
N LYS A 391 14.50 -8.18 6.29
CA LYS A 391 15.91 -8.56 6.45
C LYS A 391 16.08 -9.95 5.83
N PRO A 392 17.24 -10.22 5.19
CA PRO A 392 17.52 -11.56 4.67
C PRO A 392 17.40 -12.62 5.76
N LEU A 393 16.75 -13.72 5.44
CA LEU A 393 16.67 -14.88 6.31
C LEU A 393 17.97 -15.69 6.22
N THR A 394 18.45 -16.21 7.35
CA THR A 394 19.54 -17.18 7.36
C THR A 394 19.05 -18.56 6.90
N ARG A 395 19.98 -19.42 6.49
CA ARG A 395 19.65 -20.82 6.14
C ARG A 395 18.96 -21.54 7.30
N GLU A 396 19.44 -21.35 8.52
CA GLU A 396 18.87 -21.95 9.73
C GLU A 396 17.43 -21.48 9.96
N GLN A 397 17.16 -20.19 9.76
CA GLN A 397 15.79 -19.67 9.85
C GLN A 397 14.87 -20.27 8.80
N VAL A 398 15.32 -20.40 7.55
CA VAL A 398 14.56 -21.04 6.47
C VAL A 398 14.30 -22.52 6.77
N GLU A 399 15.29 -23.25 7.27
CA GLU A 399 15.13 -24.65 7.69
C GLU A 399 14.11 -24.78 8.82
N ARG A 400 14.16 -23.91 9.84
CA ARG A 400 13.19 -23.87 10.93
C ARG A 400 11.77 -23.60 10.43
N ILE A 401 11.60 -22.61 9.53
CA ILE A 401 10.28 -22.26 8.94
C ILE A 401 9.74 -23.44 8.14
N SER A 402 10.56 -24.04 7.27
CA SER A 402 10.11 -25.16 6.42
C SER A 402 9.75 -26.39 7.24
N LEU A 403 10.50 -26.75 8.27
CA LEU A 403 10.16 -27.84 9.18
C LEU A 403 8.84 -27.60 9.91
N ALA A 404 8.64 -26.39 10.44
CA ALA A 404 7.38 -26.03 11.09
C ALA A 404 6.18 -26.14 10.13
N ILE A 405 6.33 -25.69 8.88
CA ILE A 405 5.29 -25.84 7.85
C ILE A 405 5.02 -27.32 7.53
N GLU A 406 6.06 -28.14 7.39
CA GLU A 406 5.93 -29.58 7.13
C GLU A 406 5.12 -30.28 8.22
N GLU A 407 5.50 -30.07 9.48
CA GLU A 407 4.83 -30.65 10.65
C GLU A 407 3.37 -30.16 10.73
N SER A 408 3.15 -28.84 10.69
CA SER A 408 1.81 -28.24 10.79
C SER A 408 0.89 -28.72 9.66
N TYR A 409 1.37 -28.70 8.41
CA TYR A 409 0.59 -29.14 7.26
C TYR A 409 0.28 -30.63 7.29
N THR A 410 1.25 -31.46 7.73
CA THR A 410 1.06 -32.91 7.89
C THR A 410 0.03 -33.23 8.97
N ASP A 411 0.12 -32.58 10.12
CA ASP A 411 -0.79 -32.82 11.25
C ASP A 411 -2.22 -32.39 10.91
N LEU A 412 -2.40 -31.22 10.28
CA LEU A 412 -3.71 -30.71 9.88
C LEU A 412 -4.36 -31.48 8.72
N THR A 413 -3.59 -32.17 7.88
CA THR A 413 -4.13 -32.98 6.77
C THR A 413 -4.44 -34.42 7.17
N ARG A 414 -4.03 -34.89 8.35
CA ARG A 414 -4.35 -36.24 8.87
C ARG A 414 -5.73 -36.33 9.53
N HIS A 415 -6.35 -35.20 9.81
CA HIS A 415 -7.66 -35.07 10.45
C HIS A 415 -8.69 -34.52 9.49
#